data_6c6a634bd705411512084ae280b46937
#
_entry.id   6c6a634bd705411512084ae280b46937
#
_cell.length_a   1.000
_cell.length_b   1.000
_cell.length_c   1.000
_cell.angle_alpha   90.00
_cell.angle_beta   90.00
_cell.angle_gamma   90.00
#
_symmetry.space_group_name_H-M   'P 1'
#
loop_
_entity.id
_entity.type
_entity.pdbx_description
1 polymer ?
#
loop_
_entity_poly.entity_id
_entity_poly.type
_entity_poly.pdbx_seq_one_letter_code
_entity_poly.pdbx_strand_id
1 'polypeptide(L)'
;MEIDFENIEEKCKSAAKTPEYEKLVSKVNKAKKIFLIGNGGLHFVASHMATDLSRLIPGKAVYSFDSVGFITSNSNDHGFEQVFVRWLETMSSVENSEECLVIGLSCSGNSSNVINALHWSDDRNIDTFLISG
;
A
#
# COMPACT_ATOMS: atom_id res chain seq x y z
N MET A 1 8.22 6.10 -24.50
CA MET A 1 8.92 5.55 -23.32
C MET A 1 9.44 4.19 -23.72
N GLU A 2 10.74 4.07 -23.88
CA GLU A 2 11.38 2.80 -24.20
C GLU A 2 11.63 2.07 -22.88
N ILE A 3 11.13 0.85 -22.74
CA ILE A 3 11.34 0.05 -21.52
C ILE A 3 12.64 -0.71 -21.72
N ASP A 4 13.65 -0.34 -20.95
CA ASP A 4 14.95 -1.03 -20.91
C ASP A 4 14.83 -2.30 -20.05
N PHE A 5 14.56 -3.41 -20.70
CA PHE A 5 14.44 -4.72 -20.04
C PHE A 5 15.81 -5.33 -19.64
N GLU A 6 16.91 -4.88 -20.23
CA GLU A 6 18.22 -5.48 -19.98
C GLU A 6 18.77 -5.22 -18.58
N ASN A 7 18.31 -4.12 -17.95
CA ASN A 7 18.77 -3.71 -16.62
C ASN A 7 17.76 -4.00 -15.48
N ILE A 8 16.61 -4.63 -15.75
CA ILE A 8 15.59 -4.87 -14.70
C ILE A 8 16.13 -5.74 -13.56
N GLU A 9 16.85 -6.82 -13.90
CA GLU A 9 17.40 -7.73 -12.89
C GLU A 9 18.43 -7.01 -11.98
N GLU A 10 19.32 -6.20 -12.55
CA GLU A 10 20.27 -5.41 -11.79
C GLU A 10 19.59 -4.36 -10.90
N LYS A 11 18.58 -3.67 -11.42
CA LYS A 11 17.79 -2.71 -10.66
C LYS A 11 17.07 -3.38 -9.48
N CYS A 12 16.44 -4.53 -9.70
CA CYS A 12 15.79 -5.30 -8.63
C CYS A 12 16.81 -5.76 -7.57
N LYS A 13 17.96 -6.29 -7.99
CA LYS A 13 19.02 -6.70 -7.06
C LYS A 13 19.61 -5.52 -6.29
N SER A 14 19.73 -4.36 -6.93
CA SER A 14 20.20 -3.14 -6.28
C SER A 14 19.19 -2.63 -5.27
N ALA A 15 17.91 -2.55 -5.65
CA ALA A 15 16.83 -2.14 -4.76
C ALA A 15 16.74 -3.03 -3.51
N ALA A 16 16.89 -4.35 -3.67
CA ALA A 16 16.86 -5.32 -2.57
C ALA A 16 18.04 -5.19 -1.57
N LYS A 17 19.05 -4.38 -1.88
CA LYS A 17 20.20 -4.12 -1.00
C LYS A 17 20.14 -2.75 -0.33
N THR A 18 19.07 -2.00 -0.54
CA THR A 18 18.94 -0.67 0.06
C THR A 18 18.44 -0.75 1.51
N PRO A 19 18.80 0.22 2.37
CA PRO A 19 18.25 0.32 3.71
C PRO A 19 16.72 0.46 3.73
N GLU A 20 16.15 1.06 2.68
CA GLU A 20 14.71 1.20 2.51
C GLU A 20 14.02 -0.16 2.33
N TYR A 21 14.62 -1.07 1.57
CA TYR A 21 14.11 -2.43 1.43
C TYR A 21 14.16 -3.20 2.77
N GLU A 22 15.24 -3.06 3.52
CA GLU A 22 15.35 -3.66 4.86
C GLU A 22 14.28 -3.11 5.81
N LYS A 23 13.99 -1.80 5.77
CA LYS A 23 12.89 -1.18 6.53
C LYS A 23 11.53 -1.75 6.12
N LEU A 24 11.27 -1.90 4.82
CA LEU A 24 10.03 -2.50 4.34
C LEU A 24 9.87 -3.93 4.87
N VAL A 25 10.90 -4.76 4.73
CA VAL A 25 10.89 -6.14 5.23
C VAL A 25 10.63 -6.17 6.75
N SER A 26 11.28 -5.30 7.51
CA SER A 26 11.08 -5.18 8.97
C SER A 26 9.63 -4.80 9.30
N LYS A 27 9.06 -3.80 8.63
CA LYS A 27 7.66 -3.38 8.83
C LYS A 27 6.67 -4.49 8.45
N VAL A 28 6.89 -5.17 7.32
CA VAL A 28 6.07 -6.32 6.90
C VAL A 28 6.14 -7.44 7.95
N ASN A 29 7.31 -7.73 8.48
CA ASN A 29 7.47 -8.77 9.51
C ASN A 29 6.75 -8.42 10.83
N LYS A 30 6.82 -7.16 11.25
CA LYS A 30 6.17 -6.66 12.47
C LYS A 30 4.64 -6.64 12.35
N ALA A 31 4.10 -6.22 11.20
CA ALA A 31 2.68 -6.02 11.02
C ALA A 31 1.89 -7.33 11.09
N LYS A 32 0.71 -7.30 11.69
CA LYS A 32 -0.32 -8.36 11.64
C LYS A 32 -1.36 -8.09 10.56
N LYS A 33 -1.64 -6.81 10.28
CA LYS A 33 -2.54 -6.37 9.22
C LYS A 33 -1.78 -5.49 8.24
N ILE A 34 -1.90 -5.76 6.95
CA ILE A 34 -1.26 -4.99 5.89
C ILE A 34 -2.33 -4.55 4.91
N PHE A 35 -2.35 -3.25 4.62
CA PHE A 35 -3.25 -2.63 3.64
C PHE A 35 -2.42 -2.16 2.45
N LEU A 36 -2.78 -2.62 1.26
CA LEU A 36 -2.12 -2.28 0.00
C LEU A 36 -3.03 -1.38 -0.83
N ILE A 37 -2.55 -0.19 -1.19
CA ILE A 37 -3.30 0.81 -1.94
C ILE A 37 -2.52 1.29 -3.16
N GLY A 38 -3.21 1.57 -4.24
CA GLY A 38 -2.65 2.08 -5.49
C GLY A 38 -3.72 2.35 -6.52
N ASN A 39 -3.38 3.05 -7.59
CA ASN A 39 -4.30 3.41 -8.67
C ASN A 39 -3.99 2.64 -9.97
N GLY A 40 -5.01 2.40 -10.78
CA GLY A 40 -4.87 1.82 -12.11
C GLY A 40 -4.11 0.50 -12.10
N GLY A 41 -3.04 0.37 -12.88
CA GLY A 41 -2.22 -0.84 -12.94
C GLY A 41 -1.62 -1.22 -11.58
N LEU A 42 -1.25 -0.23 -10.77
CA LEU A 42 -0.72 -0.48 -9.42
C LEU A 42 -1.78 -1.00 -8.44
N HIS A 43 -3.07 -0.74 -8.68
CA HIS A 43 -4.15 -1.37 -7.93
C HIS A 43 -4.16 -2.89 -8.16
N PHE A 44 -3.99 -3.34 -9.40
CA PHE A 44 -3.89 -4.78 -9.69
C PHE A 44 -2.62 -5.42 -9.11
N VAL A 45 -1.50 -4.68 -9.10
CA VAL A 45 -0.29 -5.12 -8.40
C VAL A 45 -0.55 -5.26 -6.90
N ALA A 46 -1.21 -4.29 -6.27
CA ALA A 46 -1.60 -4.33 -4.86
C ALA A 46 -2.49 -5.55 -4.54
N SER A 47 -3.49 -5.81 -5.40
CA SER A 47 -4.39 -6.97 -5.26
C SER A 47 -3.64 -8.30 -5.38
N HIS A 48 -2.73 -8.42 -6.35
CA HIS A 48 -1.89 -9.60 -6.49
C HIS A 48 -0.95 -9.79 -5.30
N MET A 49 -0.27 -8.73 -4.86
CA MET A 49 0.58 -8.75 -3.67
C MET A 49 -0.20 -9.17 -2.42
N ALA A 50 -1.44 -8.69 -2.24
CA ALA A 50 -2.28 -9.08 -1.10
C ALA A 50 -2.54 -10.59 -1.11
N THR A 51 -2.83 -11.16 -2.28
CA THR A 51 -3.03 -12.61 -2.45
C THR A 51 -1.77 -13.39 -2.08
N ASP A 52 -0.62 -12.98 -2.63
CA ASP A 52 0.63 -13.70 -2.42
C ASP A 52 1.12 -13.60 -0.98
N LEU A 53 1.11 -12.41 -0.38
CA LEU A 53 1.52 -12.22 1.01
C LEU A 53 0.62 -12.99 1.98
N SER A 54 -0.70 -13.04 1.73
CA SER A 54 -1.63 -13.83 2.55
C SER A 54 -1.32 -15.32 2.52
N ARG A 55 -0.81 -15.83 1.38
CA ARG A 55 -0.46 -17.24 1.21
C ARG A 55 0.94 -17.58 1.72
N LEU A 56 1.89 -16.68 1.51
CA LEU A 56 3.31 -16.91 1.79
C LEU A 56 3.72 -16.59 3.23
N ILE A 57 2.96 -15.72 3.91
CA ILE A 57 3.28 -15.28 5.28
C ILE A 57 2.11 -15.63 6.20
N PRO A 58 2.04 -16.86 6.74
CA PRO A 58 0.95 -17.28 7.62
C PRO A 58 0.81 -16.36 8.85
N GLY A 59 -0.44 -16.14 9.26
CA GLY A 59 -0.76 -15.35 10.46
C GLY A 59 -0.85 -13.83 10.21
N LYS A 60 -0.73 -13.40 8.95
CA LYS A 60 -0.96 -12.00 8.55
C LYS A 60 -2.27 -11.85 7.78
N ALA A 61 -3.03 -10.80 8.09
CA ALA A 61 -4.20 -10.40 7.33
C ALA A 61 -3.77 -9.32 6.32
N VAL A 62 -3.79 -9.63 5.03
CA VAL A 62 -3.37 -8.69 3.98
C VAL A 62 -4.55 -8.35 3.09
N TYR A 63 -4.77 -7.06 2.88
CA TYR A 63 -5.93 -6.53 2.18
C TYR A 63 -5.50 -5.62 1.03
N SER A 64 -6.19 -5.72 -0.09
CA SER A 64 -6.24 -4.69 -1.12
C SER A 64 -7.66 -4.15 -1.24
N PHE A 65 -7.78 -2.99 -1.88
CA PHE A 65 -9.06 -2.29 -2.00
C PHE A 65 -9.73 -2.57 -3.35
N ASP A 66 -10.72 -3.45 -3.38
CA ASP A 66 -11.36 -3.94 -4.62
C ASP A 66 -12.87 -3.64 -4.72
N SER A 67 -13.42 -2.74 -3.90
CA SER A 67 -14.85 -2.44 -3.92
C SER A 67 -15.20 -1.27 -4.84
N VAL A 68 -15.73 -1.54 -6.03
CA VAL A 68 -16.17 -0.51 -6.99
C VAL A 68 -17.29 0.34 -6.38
N GLY A 69 -18.24 -0.24 -5.69
CA GLY A 69 -19.34 0.50 -5.03
C GLY A 69 -18.81 1.49 -3.99
N PHE A 70 -17.81 1.08 -3.21
CA PHE A 70 -17.18 1.95 -2.21
C PHE A 70 -16.41 3.10 -2.88
N ILE A 71 -15.64 2.81 -3.95
CA ILE A 71 -14.89 3.83 -4.70
C ILE A 71 -15.85 4.88 -5.23
N THR A 72 -16.90 4.46 -5.92
CA THR A 72 -17.82 5.39 -6.60
C THR A 72 -18.61 6.23 -5.62
N SER A 73 -19.13 5.66 -4.53
CA SER A 73 -19.87 6.41 -3.52
C SER A 73 -18.97 7.40 -2.78
N ASN A 74 -17.84 6.96 -2.27
CA ASN A 74 -16.94 7.84 -1.53
C ASN A 74 -16.30 8.91 -2.41
N SER A 75 -16.01 8.62 -3.69
CA SER A 75 -15.54 9.62 -4.63
C SER A 75 -16.58 10.70 -4.90
N ASN A 76 -17.86 10.32 -4.99
CA ASN A 76 -18.97 11.25 -5.18
C ASN A 76 -19.19 12.13 -3.95
N ASP A 77 -19.12 11.57 -2.76
CA ASP A 77 -19.49 12.24 -1.51
C ASP A 77 -18.34 13.04 -0.90
N HIS A 78 -17.09 12.59 -1.09
CA HIS A 78 -15.92 13.12 -0.40
C HIS A 78 -14.74 13.49 -1.32
N GLY A 79 -14.84 13.23 -2.62
CA GLY A 79 -13.74 13.38 -3.58
C GLY A 79 -12.84 12.13 -3.68
N PHE A 80 -12.29 11.91 -4.86
CA PHE A 80 -11.45 10.74 -5.14
C PHE A 80 -10.17 10.72 -4.30
N GLU A 81 -9.67 11.87 -3.91
CA GLU A 81 -8.49 12.01 -3.06
C GLU A 81 -8.69 11.48 -1.63
N GLN A 82 -9.94 11.24 -1.19
CA GLN A 82 -10.27 10.70 0.13
C GLN A 82 -10.60 9.19 0.11
N VAL A 83 -10.68 8.57 -1.05
CA VAL A 83 -11.22 7.21 -1.18
C VAL A 83 -10.46 6.18 -0.33
N PHE A 84 -9.13 6.24 -0.29
CA PHE A 84 -8.33 5.31 0.51
C PHE A 84 -8.36 5.65 1.99
N VAL A 85 -8.43 6.92 2.36
CA VAL A 85 -8.64 7.35 3.76
C VAL A 85 -9.94 6.75 4.29
N ARG A 86 -11.04 6.92 3.55
CA ARG A 86 -12.35 6.40 3.95
C ARG A 86 -12.37 4.88 4.07
N TRP A 87 -11.68 4.19 3.19
CA TRP A 87 -11.54 2.75 3.29
C TRP A 87 -10.78 2.33 4.55
N LEU A 88 -9.64 2.96 4.82
CA LEU A 88 -8.83 2.68 6.01
C LEU A 88 -9.60 2.98 7.30
N GLU A 89 -10.42 4.03 7.35
CA GLU A 89 -11.30 4.34 8.47
C GLU A 89 -12.29 3.21 8.80
N THR A 90 -12.76 2.49 7.77
CA THR A 90 -13.68 1.36 7.98
C THR A 90 -12.97 0.06 8.34
N MET A 91 -11.73 -0.12 7.87
CA MET A 91 -11.00 -1.39 7.99
C MET A 91 -10.03 -1.42 9.17
N SER A 92 -9.46 -0.29 9.55
CA SER A 92 -8.57 -0.19 10.70
C SER A 92 -9.38 0.20 11.94
N SER A 93 -9.73 -0.79 12.78
CA SER A 93 -10.15 -0.47 14.14
C SER A 93 -8.97 0.17 14.88
N VAL A 94 -9.21 1.27 15.56
CA VAL A 94 -8.20 2.08 16.28
C VAL A 94 -7.46 1.28 17.37
N GLU A 95 -7.99 0.14 17.78
CA GLU A 95 -7.51 -0.64 18.94
C GLU A 95 -6.17 -1.36 18.75
N ASN A 96 -5.64 -1.48 17.51
CA ASN A 96 -4.35 -2.15 17.25
C ASN A 96 -3.58 -1.47 16.11
N SER A 97 -3.50 -0.15 16.12
CA SER A 97 -2.79 0.63 15.08
C SER A 97 -1.31 0.24 14.95
N GLU A 98 -0.64 -0.08 16.05
CA GLU A 98 0.77 -0.48 16.08
C GLU A 98 1.08 -1.81 15.37
N GLU A 99 0.06 -2.61 15.08
CA GLU A 99 0.18 -3.87 14.35
C GLU A 99 -0.26 -3.75 12.88
N CYS A 100 -0.57 -2.54 12.43
CA CYS A 100 -1.00 -2.26 11.06
C CYS A 100 0.14 -1.65 10.24
N LEU A 101 0.13 -1.94 8.95
CA LEU A 101 1.03 -1.33 7.95
C LEU A 101 0.21 -0.95 6.72
N VAL A 102 0.35 0.29 6.25
CA VAL A 102 -0.20 0.74 4.97
C VAL A 102 0.93 0.90 3.96
N ILE A 103 0.85 0.18 2.85
CA ILE A 103 1.80 0.29 1.74
C ILE A 103 1.10 0.96 0.55
N GLY A 104 1.57 2.16 0.21
CA GLY A 104 1.13 2.91 -0.96
C GLY A 104 1.98 2.59 -2.18
N LEU A 105 1.34 2.37 -3.33
CA LEU A 105 1.98 2.19 -4.63
C LEU A 105 1.64 3.39 -5.52
N SER A 106 2.65 4.16 -5.96
CA SER A 106 2.46 5.32 -6.83
C SER A 106 3.65 5.53 -7.75
N CYS A 107 3.51 5.37 -9.06
CA CYS A 107 4.61 5.59 -10.01
C CYS A 107 5.24 6.98 -9.85
N SER A 108 4.44 8.02 -9.72
CA SER A 108 4.92 9.40 -9.56
C SER A 108 5.30 9.77 -8.13
N GLY A 109 4.94 8.94 -7.15
CA GLY A 109 5.05 9.28 -5.74
C GLY A 109 4.09 10.39 -5.27
N ASN A 110 3.21 10.92 -6.14
CA ASN A 110 2.40 12.12 -5.90
C ASN A 110 0.89 11.91 -6.05
N SER A 111 0.40 10.67 -6.13
CA SER A 111 -1.03 10.40 -6.19
C SER A 111 -1.72 10.87 -4.91
N SER A 112 -2.57 11.91 -4.99
CA SER A 112 -3.16 12.58 -3.84
C SER A 112 -3.91 11.63 -2.89
N ASN A 113 -4.70 10.71 -3.43
CA ASN A 113 -5.42 9.72 -2.63
C ASN A 113 -4.48 8.75 -1.88
N VAL A 114 -3.35 8.36 -2.49
CA VAL A 114 -2.33 7.52 -1.84
C VAL A 114 -1.62 8.31 -0.74
N ILE A 115 -1.16 9.52 -1.05
CA ILE A 115 -0.45 10.39 -0.09
C ILE A 115 -1.34 10.76 1.10
N ASN A 116 -2.59 11.13 0.86
CA ASN A 116 -3.54 11.44 1.93
C ASN A 116 -3.75 10.24 2.87
N ALA A 117 -3.84 9.02 2.31
CA ALA A 117 -3.98 7.81 3.10
C ALA A 117 -2.74 7.51 3.96
N LEU A 118 -1.53 7.73 3.41
CA LEU A 118 -0.30 7.55 4.18
C LEU A 118 -0.19 8.58 5.32
N HIS A 119 -0.48 9.86 5.07
CA HIS A 119 -0.52 10.89 6.11
C HIS A 119 -1.57 10.59 7.17
N TRP A 120 -2.79 10.22 6.76
CA TRP A 120 -3.85 9.83 7.68
C TRP A 120 -3.43 8.67 8.59
N SER A 121 -2.68 7.71 8.06
CA SER A 121 -2.17 6.55 8.79
C SER A 121 -1.08 6.95 9.77
N ASP A 122 -0.15 7.79 9.33
CA ASP A 122 0.98 8.27 10.14
C ASP A 122 0.50 9.07 11.36
N ASP A 123 -0.50 9.95 11.17
CA ASP A 123 -1.17 10.71 12.24
C ASP A 123 -1.81 9.80 13.32
N ARG A 124 -2.01 8.52 13.02
CA ARG A 124 -2.62 7.51 13.90
C ARG A 124 -1.64 6.46 14.39
N ASN A 125 -0.34 6.69 14.21
CA ASN A 125 0.73 5.77 14.56
C ASN A 125 0.60 4.39 13.86
N ILE A 126 0.00 4.37 12.68
CA ILE A 126 0.01 3.21 11.79
C ILE A 126 1.28 3.29 10.94
N ASP A 127 2.06 2.23 10.92
CA ASP A 127 3.27 2.18 10.08
C ASP A 127 2.91 2.37 8.59
N THR A 128 3.70 3.16 7.89
CA THR A 128 3.50 3.44 6.46
C THR A 128 4.73 3.12 5.65
N PHE A 129 4.54 2.82 4.35
CA PHE A 129 5.61 2.72 3.38
C PHE A 129 5.09 3.12 1.99
N LEU A 130 5.88 3.91 1.25
CA LEU A 130 5.59 4.30 -0.13
C LEU A 130 6.58 3.60 -1.08
N ILE A 131 6.05 2.92 -2.07
CA ILE A 131 6.82 2.38 -3.20
C ILE A 131 6.53 3.29 -4.41
N SER A 132 7.56 3.97 -4.90
CA SER A 132 7.47 4.87 -6.05
C SER A 132 8.55 4.59 -7.08
N GLY A 133 8.31 5.01 -8.32
CA GLY A 133 9.29 4.92 -9.41
C GLY A 133 10.25 6.11 -9.47
#